data_585a7338e19c666942ce8d13516f5ac8
#
_entry.id   585a7338e19c666942ce8d13516f5ac8
#
_cell.length_a   1.000
_cell.length_b   1.000
_cell.length_c   1.000
_cell.angle_alpha   90.00
_cell.angle_beta   90.00
_cell.angle_gamma   90.00
#
_symmetry.space_group_name_H-M   'P 1'
#
loop_
_entity.id
_entity.type
_entity.pdbx_description
1 polymer ?
#
loop_
_entity_poly.entity_id
_entity_poly.type
_entity_poly.pdbx_seq_one_letter_code
_entity_poly.pdbx_strand_id
1 'polypeptide(L)'
;FLIATATFFLLEAVPGDPLTERASKLSPTVKENLYKRYGLDKPMMERYVITMKGICKGEFGESVVYAGQTVQKLIHDRLPVSARLGIQQVLVGITIGLLLGILAAMRRGSFWDYMVIALSVLLISIPNLIFGLMLQKIFAGNLKVLQTIGWTEGKDLWFGGWEYTILPTL
;
A
#
# COMPACT_ATOMS: atom_id res chain seq x y z
N PHE A 1 -3.41 -11.87 -14.20
CA PHE A 1 -3.10 -11.46 -15.58
C PHE A 1 -3.98 -10.31 -16.04
N LEU A 2 -5.30 -10.40 -15.95
CA LEU A 2 -6.23 -9.38 -16.44
C LEU A 2 -5.93 -7.98 -15.86
N ILE A 3 -5.73 -7.89 -14.55
CA ILE A 3 -5.34 -6.64 -13.87
C ILE A 3 -3.99 -6.13 -14.39
N ALA A 4 -2.98 -7.00 -14.50
CA ALA A 4 -1.65 -6.61 -14.99
C ALA A 4 -1.71 -6.09 -16.44
N THR A 5 -2.49 -6.75 -17.30
CA THR A 5 -2.73 -6.31 -18.67
C THR A 5 -3.41 -4.95 -18.72
N ALA A 6 -4.51 -4.78 -17.97
CA ALA A 6 -5.22 -3.51 -17.90
C ALA A 6 -4.31 -2.38 -17.39
N THR A 7 -3.54 -2.65 -16.32
CA THR A 7 -2.59 -1.67 -15.77
C THR A 7 -1.51 -1.30 -16.76
N PHE A 8 -0.96 -2.29 -17.49
CA PHE A 8 0.05 -2.00 -18.53
C PHE A 8 -0.48 -1.03 -19.58
N PHE A 9 -1.65 -1.33 -20.18
CA PHE A 9 -2.22 -0.47 -21.21
C PHE A 9 -2.68 0.89 -20.67
N LEU A 10 -3.19 0.95 -19.45
CA LEU A 10 -3.55 2.21 -18.81
C LEU A 10 -2.31 3.11 -18.59
N LEU A 11 -1.21 2.54 -18.12
CA LEU A 11 0.04 3.28 -17.94
C LEU A 11 0.63 3.74 -19.27
N GLU A 12 0.52 2.92 -20.31
CA GLU A 12 0.98 3.26 -21.65
C GLU A 12 0.12 4.34 -22.32
N ALA A 13 -1.17 4.41 -21.97
CA ALA A 13 -2.09 5.42 -22.48
C ALA A 13 -1.91 6.80 -21.80
N VAL A 14 -1.24 6.86 -20.65
CA VAL A 14 -0.92 8.13 -19.99
C VAL A 14 0.15 8.86 -20.79
N PRO A 15 -0.14 10.07 -21.32
CA PRO A 15 0.84 10.84 -22.07
C PRO A 15 2.00 11.24 -21.14
N GLY A 16 3.21 10.91 -21.53
CA GLY A 16 4.44 11.27 -20.82
C GLY A 16 5.44 10.13 -20.84
N ASP A 17 6.69 10.49 -20.71
CA ASP A 17 7.81 9.54 -20.61
C ASP A 17 8.19 9.41 -19.13
N PRO A 18 8.12 8.22 -18.54
CA PRO A 18 8.43 8.01 -17.14
C PRO A 18 9.88 8.36 -16.74
N LEU A 19 10.76 8.49 -17.73
CA LEU A 19 12.16 8.88 -17.53
C LEU A 19 12.44 10.34 -17.84
N THR A 20 11.45 11.14 -18.26
CA THR A 20 11.65 12.52 -18.72
C THR A 20 12.45 13.37 -17.74
N GLU A 21 12.11 13.36 -16.45
CA GLU A 21 12.81 14.15 -15.44
C GLU A 21 14.28 13.72 -15.24
N ARG A 22 14.54 12.42 -15.35
CA ARG A 22 15.91 11.88 -15.24
C ARG A 22 16.71 12.07 -16.51
N ALA A 23 16.07 11.87 -17.64
CA ALA A 23 16.70 11.95 -18.95
C ALA A 23 17.00 13.37 -19.40
N SER A 24 16.26 14.37 -18.92
CA SER A 24 16.44 15.78 -19.29
C SER A 24 17.81 16.36 -18.93
N LYS A 25 18.44 15.81 -17.89
CA LYS A 25 19.75 16.27 -17.37
C LYS A 25 20.93 15.43 -17.86
N LEU A 26 20.68 14.44 -18.71
CA LEU A 26 21.71 13.50 -19.19
C LEU A 26 22.15 13.82 -20.61
N SER A 27 23.40 13.43 -20.93
CA SER A 27 23.89 13.51 -22.31
C SER A 27 23.11 12.55 -23.22
N PRO A 28 23.05 12.82 -24.54
CA PRO A 28 22.28 12.01 -25.49
C PRO A 28 22.63 10.51 -25.44
N THR A 29 23.89 10.17 -25.31
CA THR A 29 24.39 8.80 -25.26
C THR A 29 23.94 8.08 -23.96
N VAL A 30 24.00 8.78 -22.83
CA VAL A 30 23.55 8.21 -21.52
C VAL A 30 22.04 8.07 -21.52
N LYS A 31 21.32 8.99 -22.11
CA LYS A 31 19.87 8.92 -22.29
C LYS A 31 19.49 7.68 -23.10
N GLU A 32 20.11 7.46 -24.25
CA GLU A 32 19.84 6.28 -25.08
C GLU A 32 20.09 4.96 -24.35
N ASN A 33 21.21 4.86 -23.62
CA ASN A 33 21.51 3.68 -22.79
C ASN A 33 20.49 3.46 -21.68
N LEU A 34 19.98 4.54 -21.07
CA LEU A 34 18.94 4.48 -20.07
C LEU A 34 17.63 3.92 -20.68
N TYR A 35 17.21 4.42 -21.83
CA TYR A 35 16.00 3.93 -22.52
C TYR A 35 16.12 2.45 -22.92
N LYS A 36 17.27 2.01 -23.42
CA LYS A 36 17.56 0.60 -23.72
C LYS A 36 17.50 -0.27 -22.48
N ARG A 37 18.05 0.21 -21.36
CA ARG A 37 18.04 -0.53 -20.08
C ARG A 37 16.64 -0.78 -19.54
N TYR A 38 15.73 0.17 -19.70
CA TYR A 38 14.33 0.02 -19.30
C TYR A 38 13.43 -0.55 -20.41
N GLY A 39 14.02 -0.85 -21.60
CA GLY A 39 13.30 -1.40 -22.75
C GLY A 39 12.27 -0.46 -23.36
N LEU A 40 12.40 0.85 -23.11
CA LEU A 40 11.48 1.88 -23.64
C LEU A 40 11.73 2.20 -25.11
N ASP A 41 12.83 1.71 -25.66
CA ASP A 41 13.18 1.76 -27.08
C ASP A 41 12.36 0.78 -27.94
N LYS A 42 11.65 -0.17 -27.32
CA LYS A 42 10.93 -1.22 -27.99
C LYS A 42 9.47 -0.87 -28.28
N PRO A 43 8.86 -1.45 -29.35
CA PRO A 43 7.43 -1.31 -29.60
C PRO A 43 6.58 -1.75 -28.41
N MET A 44 5.43 -1.09 -28.21
CA MET A 44 4.51 -1.34 -27.07
C MET A 44 4.16 -2.81 -26.88
N MET A 45 3.86 -3.54 -27.97
CA MET A 45 3.50 -4.96 -27.89
C MET A 45 4.66 -5.84 -27.45
N GLU A 46 5.88 -5.52 -27.86
CA GLU A 46 7.07 -6.24 -27.41
C GLU A 46 7.31 -6.01 -25.91
N ARG A 47 7.18 -4.76 -25.45
CA ARG A 47 7.24 -4.42 -24.02
C ARG A 47 6.18 -5.14 -23.21
N TYR A 48 4.96 -5.24 -23.72
CA TYR A 48 3.88 -6.01 -23.10
C TYR A 48 4.26 -7.48 -22.92
N VAL A 49 4.74 -8.13 -23.96
CA VAL A 49 5.13 -9.56 -23.93
C VAL A 49 6.30 -9.78 -22.95
N ILE A 50 7.29 -8.89 -22.95
CA ILE A 50 8.43 -8.96 -22.02
C ILE A 50 7.94 -8.82 -20.58
N THR A 51 7.09 -7.83 -20.31
CA THR A 51 6.52 -7.58 -18.97
C THR A 51 5.70 -8.78 -18.49
N MET A 52 4.82 -9.33 -19.34
CA MET A 52 4.00 -10.48 -18.96
C MET A 52 4.83 -11.74 -18.72
N LYS A 53 5.85 -11.98 -19.53
CA LYS A 53 6.82 -13.08 -19.31
C LYS A 53 7.62 -12.88 -18.02
N GLY A 54 8.03 -11.65 -17.74
CA GLY A 54 8.71 -11.30 -16.50
C GLY A 54 7.85 -11.57 -15.27
N ILE A 55 6.59 -11.14 -15.29
CA ILE A 55 5.62 -11.40 -14.20
C ILE A 55 5.47 -12.90 -13.94
N CYS A 56 5.38 -13.72 -15.01
CA CYS A 56 5.32 -15.19 -14.89
C CYS A 56 6.55 -15.81 -14.21
N LYS A 57 7.71 -15.19 -14.36
CA LYS A 57 8.98 -15.66 -13.79
C LYS A 57 9.29 -15.02 -12.44
N GLY A 58 8.48 -14.04 -11.99
CA GLY A 58 8.78 -13.24 -10.83
C GLY A 58 9.87 -12.17 -11.06
N GLU A 59 10.16 -11.86 -12.33
CA GLU A 59 11.14 -10.85 -12.74
C GLU A 59 10.41 -9.56 -13.15
N PHE A 60 10.37 -8.58 -12.26
CA PHE A 60 9.62 -7.34 -12.48
C PHE A 60 10.51 -6.20 -13.02
N GLY A 61 11.79 -6.47 -13.26
CA GLY A 61 12.74 -5.48 -13.78
C GLY A 61 13.24 -4.48 -12.74
N GLU A 62 13.83 -3.39 -13.25
CA GLU A 62 14.35 -2.31 -12.42
C GLU A 62 13.28 -1.25 -12.15
N SER A 63 13.36 -0.63 -10.98
CA SER A 63 12.46 0.46 -10.61
C SER A 63 12.79 1.74 -11.39
N VAL A 64 11.79 2.30 -12.06
CA VAL A 64 11.92 3.60 -12.72
C VAL A 64 12.07 4.72 -11.68
N VAL A 65 11.46 4.59 -10.51
CA VAL A 65 11.47 5.60 -9.44
C VAL A 65 12.74 5.51 -8.58
N TYR A 66 13.13 4.29 -8.19
CA TYR A 66 14.30 4.07 -7.31
C TYR A 66 15.48 3.54 -8.13
N ALA A 67 16.37 4.43 -8.54
CA ALA A 67 17.53 4.07 -9.36
C ALA A 67 18.39 2.99 -8.68
N GLY A 68 18.78 1.97 -9.46
CA GLY A 68 19.65 0.89 -9.00
C GLY A 68 18.96 -0.14 -8.09
N GLN A 69 17.65 -0.07 -7.92
CA GLN A 69 16.88 -1.08 -7.19
C GLN A 69 15.97 -1.87 -8.12
N THR A 70 15.90 -3.17 -7.92
CA THR A 70 14.93 -4.00 -8.62
C THR A 70 13.56 -3.93 -7.94
N VAL A 71 12.49 -4.07 -8.71
CA VAL A 71 11.13 -4.09 -8.17
C VAL A 71 10.94 -5.27 -7.23
N GLN A 72 11.56 -6.43 -7.50
CA GLN A 72 11.55 -7.59 -6.60
C GLN A 72 12.10 -7.25 -5.21
N LYS A 73 13.23 -6.52 -5.15
CA LYS A 73 13.81 -6.10 -3.88
C LYS A 73 12.88 -5.17 -3.12
N LEU A 74 12.28 -4.20 -3.81
CA LEU A 74 11.31 -3.28 -3.19
C LEU A 74 10.08 -4.02 -2.64
N ILE A 75 9.58 -5.02 -3.38
CA ILE A 75 8.47 -5.87 -2.93
C ILE A 75 8.90 -6.68 -1.71
N HIS A 76 10.04 -7.37 -1.79
CA HIS A 76 10.56 -8.19 -0.70
C HIS A 76 10.75 -7.40 0.60
N ASP A 77 11.26 -6.18 0.50
CA ASP A 77 11.54 -5.33 1.66
C ASP A 77 10.26 -4.74 2.28
N ARG A 78 9.22 -4.48 1.47
CA ARG A 78 8.01 -3.77 1.92
C ARG A 78 6.80 -4.68 2.13
N LEU A 79 6.68 -5.76 1.37
CA LEU A 79 5.54 -6.68 1.44
C LEU A 79 5.32 -7.28 2.83
N PRO A 80 6.36 -7.72 3.58
CA PRO A 80 6.14 -8.29 4.91
C PRO A 80 5.50 -7.31 5.88
N VAL A 81 5.90 -6.03 5.85
CA VAL A 81 5.31 -4.97 6.67
C VAL A 81 3.85 -4.74 6.30
N SER A 82 3.56 -4.61 5.01
CA SER A 82 2.20 -4.44 4.51
C SER A 82 1.31 -5.65 4.81
N ALA A 83 1.85 -6.86 4.68
CA ALA A 83 1.14 -8.10 4.99
C ALA A 83 0.78 -8.18 6.48
N ARG A 84 1.73 -7.87 7.37
CA ARG A 84 1.46 -7.80 8.81
C ARG A 84 0.34 -6.82 9.12
N LEU A 85 0.44 -5.58 8.65
CA LEU A 85 -0.58 -4.56 8.89
C LEU A 85 -1.94 -5.00 8.35
N GLY A 86 -1.99 -5.51 7.12
CA GLY A 86 -3.24 -6.00 6.52
C GLY A 86 -3.88 -7.14 7.31
N ILE A 87 -3.10 -8.15 7.72
CA ILE A 87 -3.60 -9.25 8.54
C ILE A 87 -4.09 -8.74 9.89
N GLN A 88 -3.33 -7.87 10.54
CA GLN A 88 -3.69 -7.30 11.83
C GLN A 88 -4.99 -6.49 11.75
N GLN A 89 -5.15 -5.63 10.72
CA GLN A 89 -6.38 -4.87 10.47
C GLN A 89 -7.59 -5.79 10.26
N VAL A 90 -7.45 -6.82 9.45
CA VAL A 90 -8.53 -7.79 9.17
C VAL A 90 -8.92 -8.53 10.44
N LEU A 91 -7.96 -9.03 11.22
CA LEU A 91 -8.24 -9.74 12.47
C LEU A 91 -8.94 -8.85 13.50
N VAL A 92 -8.45 -7.64 13.71
CA VAL A 92 -9.04 -6.68 14.66
C VAL A 92 -10.43 -6.27 14.18
N GLY A 93 -10.57 -5.91 12.90
CA GLY A 93 -11.85 -5.49 12.32
C GLY A 93 -12.92 -6.58 12.38
N ILE A 94 -12.58 -7.83 12.00
CA ILE A 94 -13.51 -8.97 12.11
C ILE A 94 -13.88 -9.23 13.56
N THR A 95 -12.91 -9.24 14.47
CA THR A 95 -13.17 -9.54 15.89
C THR A 95 -14.11 -8.50 16.50
N ILE A 96 -13.79 -7.22 16.37
CA ILE A 96 -14.61 -6.14 16.92
C ILE A 96 -15.97 -6.08 16.22
N GLY A 97 -15.98 -6.14 14.89
CA GLY A 97 -17.22 -6.09 14.11
C GLY A 97 -18.16 -7.24 14.41
N LEU A 98 -17.63 -8.47 14.53
CA LEU A 98 -18.43 -9.64 14.86
C LEU A 98 -19.01 -9.54 16.27
N LEU A 99 -18.20 -9.17 17.27
CA LEU A 99 -18.67 -9.01 18.65
C LEU A 99 -19.75 -7.93 18.78
N LEU A 100 -19.55 -6.79 18.16
CA LEU A 100 -20.57 -5.72 18.15
C LEU A 100 -21.82 -6.12 17.36
N GLY A 101 -21.66 -6.82 16.23
CA GLY A 101 -22.79 -7.33 15.45
C GLY A 101 -23.64 -8.36 16.20
N ILE A 102 -22.99 -9.31 16.91
CA ILE A 102 -23.67 -10.28 17.78
C ILE A 102 -24.40 -9.56 18.92
N LEU A 103 -23.76 -8.60 19.57
CA LEU A 103 -24.40 -7.82 20.66
C LEU A 103 -25.65 -7.10 20.16
N ALA A 104 -25.58 -6.44 19.01
CA ALA A 104 -26.72 -5.77 18.40
C ALA A 104 -27.85 -6.77 18.05
N ALA A 105 -27.51 -7.90 17.44
CA ALA A 105 -28.47 -8.94 17.07
C ALA A 105 -29.18 -9.55 18.29
N MET A 106 -28.42 -9.84 19.37
CA MET A 106 -28.99 -10.39 20.61
C MET A 106 -29.91 -9.39 21.33
N ARG A 107 -29.70 -8.09 21.12
CA ARG A 107 -30.47 -7.02 21.77
C ARG A 107 -31.23 -6.16 20.73
N ARG A 108 -31.74 -6.79 19.70
CA ARG A 108 -32.46 -6.14 18.61
C ARG A 108 -33.58 -5.22 19.11
N GLY A 109 -33.64 -3.99 18.61
CA GLY A 109 -34.60 -2.96 19.01
C GLY A 109 -34.31 -2.29 20.35
N SER A 110 -33.19 -2.63 20.99
CA SER A 110 -32.76 -2.02 22.27
C SER A 110 -31.83 -0.82 22.02
N PHE A 111 -31.54 -0.07 23.07
CA PHE A 111 -30.53 1.01 23.06
C PHE A 111 -29.18 0.55 22.50
N TRP A 112 -28.72 -0.65 22.83
CA TRP A 112 -27.45 -1.21 22.36
C TRP A 112 -27.41 -1.45 20.83
N ASP A 113 -28.50 -1.91 20.26
CA ASP A 113 -28.65 -2.10 18.82
C ASP A 113 -28.51 -0.74 18.09
N TYR A 114 -29.29 0.26 18.52
CA TYR A 114 -29.20 1.60 17.95
C TYR A 114 -27.81 2.23 18.13
N MET A 115 -27.17 2.03 19.27
CA MET A 115 -25.82 2.55 19.52
C MET A 115 -24.78 1.92 18.58
N VAL A 116 -24.81 0.60 18.37
CA VAL A 116 -23.87 -0.07 17.45
C VAL A 116 -24.11 0.43 16.03
N ILE A 117 -25.36 0.56 15.58
CA ILE A 117 -25.68 1.08 14.24
C ILE A 117 -25.18 2.52 14.10
N ALA A 118 -25.50 3.39 15.06
CA ALA A 118 -25.10 4.80 15.03
C ALA A 118 -23.57 4.95 14.98
N LEU A 119 -22.84 4.18 15.81
CA LEU A 119 -21.39 4.18 15.83
C LEU A 119 -20.81 3.70 14.48
N SER A 120 -21.37 2.64 13.91
CA SER A 120 -20.93 2.11 12.63
C SER A 120 -21.13 3.13 11.50
N VAL A 121 -22.29 3.77 11.43
CA VAL A 121 -22.58 4.82 10.45
C VAL A 121 -21.64 6.01 10.63
N LEU A 122 -21.40 6.44 11.87
CA LEU A 122 -20.50 7.55 12.15
C LEU A 122 -19.07 7.25 11.70
N LEU A 123 -18.55 6.05 12.01
CA LEU A 123 -17.20 5.65 11.63
C LEU A 123 -17.05 5.51 10.10
N ILE A 124 -18.05 4.97 9.39
CA ILE A 124 -18.03 4.88 7.92
C ILE A 124 -18.13 6.26 7.26
N SER A 125 -18.84 7.21 7.91
CA SER A 125 -19.04 8.56 7.37
C SER A 125 -17.79 9.42 7.41
N ILE A 126 -16.83 9.11 8.28
CA ILE A 126 -15.56 9.85 8.37
C ILE A 126 -14.57 9.28 7.34
N PRO A 127 -14.04 10.11 6.42
CA PRO A 127 -12.98 9.64 5.52
C PRO A 127 -11.79 9.06 6.31
N ASN A 128 -11.38 7.84 5.99
CA ASN A 128 -10.31 7.11 6.70
C ASN A 128 -9.03 7.94 6.89
N LEU A 129 -8.67 8.75 5.89
CA LEU A 129 -7.50 9.61 5.98
C LEU A 129 -7.63 10.64 7.12
N ILE A 130 -8.80 11.28 7.26
CA ILE A 130 -9.05 12.27 8.31
C ILE A 130 -9.05 11.59 9.68
N PHE A 131 -9.72 10.43 9.77
CA PHE A 131 -9.77 9.67 11.02
C PHE A 131 -8.37 9.24 11.47
N GLY A 132 -7.56 8.71 10.56
CA GLY A 132 -6.17 8.34 10.83
C GLY A 132 -5.32 9.52 11.33
N LEU A 133 -5.42 10.70 10.68
CA LEU A 133 -4.71 11.90 11.10
C LEU A 133 -5.16 12.40 12.47
N MET A 134 -6.46 12.30 12.79
CA MET A 134 -6.98 12.66 14.12
C MET A 134 -6.43 11.73 15.20
N LEU A 135 -6.46 10.42 14.98
CA LEU A 135 -5.88 9.44 15.91
C LEU A 135 -4.38 9.68 16.11
N GLN A 136 -3.65 9.92 15.03
CA GLN A 136 -2.22 10.24 15.10
C GLN A 136 -1.94 11.51 15.91
N LYS A 137 -2.72 12.56 15.70
CA LYS A 137 -2.60 13.81 16.47
C LYS A 137 -2.87 13.60 17.96
N ILE A 138 -3.89 12.81 18.31
CA ILE A 138 -4.28 12.54 19.70
C ILE A 138 -3.24 11.65 20.38
N PHE A 139 -2.99 10.46 19.84
CA PHE A 139 -2.20 9.42 20.52
C PHE A 139 -0.69 9.61 20.37
N ALA A 140 -0.22 10.07 19.22
CA ALA A 140 1.20 10.29 18.99
C ALA A 140 1.62 11.75 19.29
N GLY A 141 0.80 12.73 18.92
CA GLY A 141 1.12 14.15 19.11
C GLY A 141 0.88 14.62 20.54
N ASN A 142 -0.34 14.50 21.05
CA ASN A 142 -0.73 15.04 22.35
C ASN A 142 -0.37 14.12 23.50
N LEU A 143 -0.80 12.87 23.45
CA LEU A 143 -0.59 11.89 24.52
C LEU A 143 0.81 11.28 24.50
N LYS A 144 1.49 11.27 23.35
CA LYS A 144 2.85 10.72 23.14
C LYS A 144 2.99 9.26 23.58
N VAL A 145 1.90 8.49 23.52
CA VAL A 145 1.88 7.07 23.90
C VAL A 145 2.19 6.14 22.72
N LEU A 146 2.04 6.63 21.48
CA LEU A 146 2.32 5.89 20.26
C LEU A 146 3.26 6.67 19.36
N GLN A 147 3.94 5.98 18.44
CA GLN A 147 4.86 6.60 17.50
C GLN A 147 4.11 7.14 16.26
N THR A 148 4.55 8.30 15.77
CA THR A 148 3.97 8.94 14.58
C THR A 148 4.45 8.30 13.30
N ILE A 149 5.75 7.98 13.24
CA ILE A 149 6.45 7.45 12.05
C ILE A 149 7.51 6.48 12.54
N GLY A 150 7.72 5.44 11.76
CA GLY A 150 8.80 4.50 12.01
C GLY A 150 8.34 3.06 11.82
N TRP A 151 9.29 2.17 12.00
CA TRP A 151 9.11 0.73 12.00
C TRP A 151 10.25 0.09 12.79
N THR A 152 9.99 -1.03 13.44
CA THR A 152 11.06 -1.81 14.07
C THR A 152 11.93 -2.46 13.01
N GLU A 153 13.23 -2.21 13.06
CA GLU A 153 14.21 -2.92 12.27
C GLU A 153 14.57 -4.25 12.96
N GLY A 154 14.58 -5.34 12.19
CA GLY A 154 15.11 -6.61 12.66
C GLY A 154 14.12 -7.76 12.83
N LYS A 155 14.43 -8.66 13.76
CA LYS A 155 13.81 -9.99 13.90
C LYS A 155 12.34 -10.00 14.39
N ASP A 156 11.84 -8.88 14.91
CA ASP A 156 10.52 -8.80 15.52
C ASP A 156 9.41 -8.28 14.59
N LEU A 157 9.54 -8.58 13.28
CA LEU A 157 8.57 -8.13 12.28
C LEU A 157 7.12 -8.50 12.64
N TRP A 158 6.87 -9.65 13.26
CA TRP A 158 5.53 -10.14 13.57
C TRP A 158 5.08 -9.90 15.01
N PHE A 159 5.99 -9.80 15.96
CA PHE A 159 5.67 -9.75 17.39
C PHE A 159 6.13 -8.46 18.10
N GLY A 160 7.01 -7.68 17.49
CA GLY A 160 7.48 -6.40 18.01
C GLY A 160 6.79 -5.18 17.38
N GLY A 161 7.14 -3.97 17.85
CA GLY A 161 6.74 -2.71 17.22
C GLY A 161 5.26 -2.36 17.30
N TRP A 162 4.59 -2.77 18.35
CA TRP A 162 3.18 -2.46 18.56
C TRP A 162 2.88 -0.97 18.53
N GLU A 163 3.78 -0.15 19.02
CA GLU A 163 3.71 1.32 19.02
C GLU A 163 3.60 1.91 17.60
N TYR A 164 4.06 1.19 16.57
CA TYR A 164 3.96 1.59 15.16
C TYR A 164 2.75 1.01 14.44
N THR A 165 2.19 -0.08 14.96
CA THR A 165 1.14 -0.84 14.25
C THR A 165 -0.26 -0.58 14.76
N ILE A 166 -0.42 -0.14 16.00
CA ILE A 166 -1.75 0.09 16.60
C ILE A 166 -2.52 1.16 15.83
N LEU A 167 -1.93 2.34 15.59
CA LEU A 167 -2.62 3.43 14.88
C LEU A 167 -3.07 3.06 13.46
N PRO A 168 -2.22 2.47 12.60
CA PRO A 168 -2.68 2.07 11.29
C PRO A 168 -3.63 0.86 11.29
N THR A 169 -3.78 0.15 12.42
CA THR A 169 -4.71 -0.98 12.55
C THR A 169 -6.13 -0.55 12.90
N LEU A 170 -6.29 0.58 13.57
CA LEU A 170 -7.57 1.15 13.97
C LEU A 170 -8.26 1.90 12.82
#